data_d59c9236177cf4dd7d71e20180f18413
#
_entry.id   d59c9236177cf4dd7d71e20180f18413
#
_cell.length_a   1.000
_cell.length_b   1.000
_cell.length_c   1.000
_cell.angle_alpha   90.00
_cell.angle_beta   90.00
_cell.angle_gamma   90.00
#
_symmetry.space_group_name_H-M   'P 1'
#
loop_
_entity.id
_entity.type
_entity.pdbx_description
1 polymer ?
#
loop_
_entity_poly.entity_id
_entity_poly.type
_entity_poly.pdbx_seq_one_letter_code
_entity_poly.pdbx_strand_id
1 'polypeptide(L)'
;PTVGLQVITSEKDRHLIVLGSDPISGGVRTGSIDPMLISFSDQENELEFQPLITNTAGDLRLSSGSSIIGASKSRQEILIWTDTALYSMQFVGPPFTFAVNLINEGTGLIGPKAVVTSAQAIYWMSSTNFYSYTGSVQKLPCSVHNYVFGDINYEQSFKVHAFTITEKSEVGWFYCSSSATEIDRYVIYNYEDNVWYYGQLERYAWLDSGIEDYPRATYNGYLFEQEDGFNDDGSPMTNVFIESSDFEVGEGEQ
;
A
#
# COMPACT_ATOMS: atom_id res chain seq x y z
N PRO A 1 6.49 21.49 -18.22
CA PRO A 1 6.51 20.11 -17.71
C PRO A 1 5.50 19.98 -16.58
N THR A 2 4.79 18.86 -16.52
CA THR A 2 3.87 18.52 -15.45
C THR A 2 4.67 18.20 -14.18
N VAL A 3 4.20 18.70 -13.03
CA VAL A 3 4.76 18.39 -11.72
C VAL A 3 3.77 17.48 -10.98
N GLY A 4 4.25 16.51 -10.23
CA GLY A 4 3.40 15.59 -9.48
C GLY A 4 4.11 14.93 -8.30
N LEU A 5 3.32 14.33 -7.40
CA LEU A 5 3.80 13.67 -6.19
C LEU A 5 4.23 12.21 -6.46
N GLN A 6 3.48 11.52 -7.30
CA GLN A 6 3.71 10.11 -7.63
C GLN A 6 3.35 9.82 -9.09
N VAL A 7 3.99 8.84 -9.68
CA VAL A 7 3.76 8.41 -11.06
C VAL A 7 3.45 6.92 -11.10
N ILE A 8 2.46 6.55 -11.91
CA ILE A 8 2.13 5.17 -12.23
C ILE A 8 1.89 5.04 -13.74
N THR A 9 2.16 3.89 -14.32
CA THR A 9 1.95 3.65 -15.75
C THR A 9 0.72 2.78 -15.99
N SER A 10 -0.05 3.12 -17.00
CA SER A 10 -1.05 2.23 -17.60
C SER A 10 -0.39 1.45 -18.72
N GLU A 11 0.13 0.26 -18.41
CA GLU A 11 0.89 -0.54 -19.39
C GLU A 11 0.04 -0.98 -20.58
N LYS A 12 -1.22 -1.36 -20.30
CA LYS A 12 -2.16 -1.83 -21.32
C LYS A 12 -2.55 -0.71 -22.26
N ASP A 13 -2.79 0.48 -21.72
CA ASP A 13 -3.32 1.62 -22.46
C ASP A 13 -2.23 2.64 -22.83
N ARG A 14 -1.00 2.37 -22.39
CA ARG A 14 0.22 3.12 -22.76
C ARG A 14 0.18 4.59 -22.39
N HIS A 15 -0.36 4.90 -21.22
CA HIS A 15 -0.39 6.22 -20.62
C HIS A 15 0.52 6.32 -19.39
N LEU A 16 1.12 7.48 -19.19
CA LEU A 16 1.76 7.84 -17.94
C LEU A 16 0.76 8.64 -17.10
N ILE A 17 0.57 8.22 -15.84
CA ILE A 17 -0.41 8.83 -14.92
C ILE A 17 0.34 9.46 -13.77
N VAL A 18 0.08 10.74 -13.53
CA VAL A 18 0.67 11.54 -12.46
C VAL A 18 -0.40 11.79 -11.41
N LEU A 19 -0.10 11.40 -10.18
CA LEU A 19 -0.97 11.52 -9.02
C LEU A 19 -0.55 12.73 -8.17
N GLY A 20 -1.50 13.57 -7.77
CA GLY A 20 -1.21 14.84 -7.14
C GLY A 20 -0.49 15.77 -8.12
N SER A 21 -1.15 16.19 -9.16
CA SER A 21 -0.59 16.96 -10.28
C SER A 21 -0.92 18.44 -10.19
N ASP A 22 -0.31 19.25 -11.06
CA ASP A 22 -0.58 20.68 -11.18
C ASP A 22 -1.73 20.96 -12.17
N PRO A 23 -2.76 21.73 -11.78
CA PRO A 23 -3.88 22.04 -12.63
C PRO A 23 -3.50 22.98 -13.79
N ILE A 24 -4.34 22.98 -14.83
CA ILE A 24 -4.24 23.93 -15.94
C ILE A 24 -5.04 25.19 -15.63
N SER A 25 -4.41 26.34 -15.80
CA SER A 25 -5.06 27.65 -15.71
C SER A 25 -4.65 28.52 -16.91
N GLY A 26 -5.63 29.08 -17.62
CA GLY A 26 -5.35 29.87 -18.82
C GLY A 26 -4.63 29.08 -19.94
N GLY A 27 -4.83 27.75 -20.01
CA GLY A 27 -4.22 26.90 -21.02
C GLY A 27 -2.77 26.47 -20.72
N VAL A 28 -2.27 26.74 -19.50
CA VAL A 28 -0.90 26.40 -19.08
C VAL A 28 -0.94 25.71 -17.71
N ARG A 29 -0.07 24.74 -17.50
CA ARG A 29 0.16 24.11 -16.20
C ARG A 29 0.68 25.13 -15.20
N THR A 30 0.12 25.15 -13.98
CA THR A 30 0.40 26.18 -12.97
C THR A 30 1.74 25.98 -12.25
N GLY A 31 2.26 24.77 -12.25
CA GLY A 31 3.42 24.39 -11.44
C GLY A 31 3.14 24.25 -9.94
N SER A 32 1.89 24.46 -9.51
CA SER A 32 1.45 24.33 -8.11
C SER A 32 0.63 23.07 -7.95
N ILE A 33 1.05 22.16 -7.09
CA ILE A 33 0.43 20.83 -6.93
C ILE A 33 -0.96 20.95 -6.30
N ASP A 34 -1.98 20.35 -6.95
CA ASP A 34 -3.23 19.94 -6.32
C ASP A 34 -3.11 18.46 -5.92
N PRO A 35 -3.08 18.14 -4.62
CA PRO A 35 -2.84 16.77 -4.16
C PRO A 35 -3.96 15.79 -4.52
N MET A 36 -5.11 16.26 -5.01
CA MET A 36 -6.25 15.44 -5.42
C MET A 36 -6.41 15.33 -6.94
N LEU A 37 -5.54 15.98 -7.71
CA LEU A 37 -5.60 15.97 -9.18
C LEU A 37 -4.81 14.79 -9.74
N ILE A 38 -5.40 14.11 -10.70
CA ILE A 38 -4.76 13.09 -11.52
C ILE A 38 -4.61 13.66 -12.92
N SER A 39 -3.39 13.62 -13.47
CA SER A 39 -3.14 13.96 -14.87
C SER A 39 -2.61 12.74 -15.60
N PHE A 40 -3.04 12.52 -16.83
CA PHE A 40 -2.54 11.43 -17.67
C PHE A 40 -2.05 11.96 -19.02
N SER A 41 -0.98 11.33 -19.51
CA SER A 41 -0.35 11.70 -20.78
C SER A 41 -1.22 11.34 -21.97
N ASP A 42 -0.85 11.81 -23.12
CA ASP A 42 -1.33 11.25 -24.38
C ASP A 42 -0.84 9.79 -24.55
N GLN A 43 -1.56 9.02 -25.33
CA GLN A 43 -1.23 7.61 -25.59
C GLN A 43 0.13 7.51 -26.32
N GLU A 44 1.03 6.68 -25.81
CA GLU A 44 2.39 6.48 -26.31
C GLU A 44 3.26 7.76 -26.38
N ASN A 45 2.85 8.82 -25.66
CA ASN A 45 3.59 10.07 -25.59
C ASN A 45 3.64 10.60 -24.16
N GLU A 46 4.66 10.20 -23.43
CA GLU A 46 4.87 10.54 -22.00
C GLU A 46 5.23 12.01 -21.77
N LEU A 47 5.48 12.77 -22.79
CA LEU A 47 5.82 14.20 -22.69
C LEU A 47 4.61 15.13 -22.87
N GLU A 48 3.50 14.62 -23.43
CA GLU A 48 2.31 15.42 -23.71
C GLU A 48 1.22 15.19 -22.66
N PHE A 49 1.04 16.14 -21.79
CA PHE A 49 0.01 16.17 -20.72
C PHE A 49 -1.01 17.29 -20.93
N GLN A 50 -0.91 18.04 -22.02
CA GLN A 50 -1.86 19.12 -22.31
C GLN A 50 -3.12 18.52 -22.95
N PRO A 51 -4.32 18.60 -22.34
CA PRO A 51 -5.54 18.13 -22.97
C PRO A 51 -5.87 18.95 -24.23
N LEU A 52 -5.97 18.26 -25.34
CA LEU A 52 -6.34 18.82 -26.64
C LEU A 52 -7.45 17.97 -27.26
N ILE A 53 -8.23 18.55 -28.19
CA ILE A 53 -9.28 17.81 -28.91
C ILE A 53 -8.68 16.64 -29.74
N THR A 54 -7.41 16.74 -30.09
CA THR A 54 -6.70 15.81 -30.97
C THR A 54 -5.90 14.74 -30.25
N ASN A 55 -5.83 14.77 -28.92
CA ASN A 55 -5.06 13.80 -28.12
C ASN A 55 -5.92 13.16 -27.03
N THR A 56 -5.34 12.21 -26.30
CA THR A 56 -5.99 11.48 -25.21
C THR A 56 -5.55 11.93 -23.83
N ALA A 57 -4.69 12.97 -23.73
CA ALA A 57 -4.27 13.55 -22.47
C ALA A 57 -5.44 14.19 -21.72
N GLY A 58 -5.40 14.17 -20.40
CA GLY A 58 -6.46 14.74 -19.60
C GLY A 58 -6.17 14.85 -18.11
N ASP A 59 -7.10 15.45 -17.41
CA ASP A 59 -7.08 15.65 -15.96
C ASP A 59 -8.38 15.16 -15.33
N LEU A 60 -8.27 14.52 -14.18
CA LEU A 60 -9.39 14.09 -13.34
C LEU A 60 -9.11 14.49 -11.88
N ARG A 61 -10.08 15.05 -11.19
CA ARG A 61 -9.93 15.43 -9.79
C ARG A 61 -10.80 14.55 -8.90
N LEU A 62 -10.18 13.95 -7.87
CA LEU A 62 -10.89 13.16 -6.86
C LEU A 62 -11.69 14.08 -5.92
N SER A 63 -12.81 13.59 -5.42
CA SER A 63 -13.76 14.36 -4.60
C SER A 63 -13.72 14.05 -3.10
N SER A 64 -13.26 12.87 -2.70
CA SER A 64 -13.22 12.43 -1.30
C SER A 64 -11.78 12.25 -0.84
N GLY A 65 -11.41 12.92 0.24
CA GLY A 65 -10.07 13.00 0.80
C GLY A 65 -9.43 14.36 0.67
N SER A 66 -8.21 14.49 1.18
CA SER A 66 -7.40 15.71 1.13
C SER A 66 -6.16 15.56 0.27
N SER A 67 -5.67 14.34 0.11
CA SER A 67 -4.48 14.01 -0.68
C SER A 67 -4.53 12.58 -1.19
N ILE A 68 -4.05 12.37 -2.40
CA ILE A 68 -3.74 11.03 -2.92
C ILE A 68 -2.49 10.54 -2.20
N ILE A 69 -2.59 9.36 -1.58
CA ILE A 69 -1.49 8.76 -0.81
C ILE A 69 -0.72 7.75 -1.64
N GLY A 70 -1.40 6.96 -2.45
CA GLY A 70 -0.75 5.95 -3.27
C GLY A 70 -1.67 5.30 -4.28
N ALA A 71 -1.08 4.50 -5.16
CA ALA A 71 -1.82 3.70 -6.13
C ALA A 71 -1.16 2.35 -6.36
N SER A 72 -1.97 1.39 -6.77
CA SER A 72 -1.52 0.05 -7.16
C SER A 72 -2.27 -0.43 -8.39
N LYS A 73 -1.60 -1.20 -9.23
CA LYS A 73 -2.22 -1.82 -10.40
C LYS A 73 -2.96 -3.09 -10.01
N SER A 74 -4.18 -3.22 -10.47
CA SER A 74 -4.94 -4.45 -10.51
C SER A 74 -4.93 -5.01 -11.94
N ARG A 75 -5.59 -6.15 -12.16
CA ARG A 75 -5.63 -6.80 -13.48
C ARG A 75 -6.34 -5.96 -14.55
N GLN A 76 -7.32 -5.15 -14.19
CA GLN A 76 -8.17 -4.41 -15.13
C GLN A 76 -8.31 -2.92 -14.80
N GLU A 77 -7.77 -2.48 -13.67
CA GLU A 77 -7.93 -1.13 -13.15
C GLU A 77 -6.72 -0.68 -12.34
N ILE A 78 -6.61 0.60 -12.12
CA ILE A 78 -5.67 1.20 -11.19
C ILE A 78 -6.45 1.59 -9.95
N LEU A 79 -6.09 1.03 -8.82
CA LEU A 79 -6.62 1.42 -7.52
C LEU A 79 -5.84 2.62 -7.00
N ILE A 80 -6.56 3.66 -6.59
CA ILE A 80 -5.98 4.92 -6.11
C ILE A 80 -6.56 5.21 -4.73
N TRP A 81 -5.68 5.32 -3.75
CA TRP A 81 -6.04 5.65 -2.37
C TRP A 81 -5.79 7.11 -2.09
N THR A 82 -6.77 7.74 -1.47
CA THR A 82 -6.57 8.97 -0.72
C THR A 82 -6.32 8.66 0.75
N ASP A 83 -6.14 9.69 1.56
CA ASP A 83 -6.09 9.58 3.02
C ASP A 83 -7.37 8.97 3.63
N THR A 84 -8.51 9.03 2.93
CA THR A 84 -9.81 8.59 3.47
C THR A 84 -10.56 7.60 2.59
N ALA A 85 -10.24 7.47 1.32
CA ALA A 85 -11.07 6.73 0.36
C ALA A 85 -10.25 5.91 -0.63
N LEU A 86 -10.92 4.93 -1.24
CA LEU A 86 -10.40 4.13 -2.34
C LEU A 86 -11.20 4.40 -3.62
N TYR A 87 -10.47 4.63 -4.72
CA TYR A 87 -10.99 4.81 -6.06
C TYR A 87 -10.49 3.75 -7.02
N SER A 88 -11.28 3.46 -8.04
CA SER A 88 -10.92 2.70 -9.22
C SER A 88 -10.79 3.64 -10.41
N MET A 89 -9.68 3.57 -11.13
CA MET A 89 -9.45 4.26 -12.39
C MET A 89 -9.35 3.22 -13.50
N GLN A 90 -10.20 3.37 -14.51
CA GLN A 90 -10.32 2.43 -15.63
C GLN A 90 -10.22 3.18 -16.96
N PHE A 91 -9.58 2.55 -17.94
CA PHE A 91 -9.59 3.02 -19.31
C PHE A 91 -10.95 2.75 -19.96
N VAL A 92 -11.62 3.80 -20.42
CA VAL A 92 -12.94 3.74 -21.04
C VAL A 92 -12.90 4.10 -22.52
N GLY A 93 -11.76 4.59 -23.01
CA GLY A 93 -11.59 5.03 -24.38
C GLY A 93 -12.18 6.40 -24.69
N PRO A 94 -11.99 6.88 -25.94
CA PRO A 94 -12.48 8.20 -26.34
C PRO A 94 -14.00 8.32 -26.18
N PRO A 95 -14.53 9.51 -25.82
CA PRO A 95 -13.79 10.79 -25.67
C PRO A 95 -13.18 11.03 -24.29
N PHE A 96 -13.41 10.16 -23.30
CA PHE A 96 -13.05 10.42 -21.91
C PHE A 96 -11.70 9.84 -21.47
N THR A 97 -11.12 8.93 -22.24
CA THR A 97 -9.89 8.19 -21.99
C THR A 97 -9.96 7.34 -20.71
N PHE A 98 -10.07 7.97 -19.54
CA PHE A 98 -10.22 7.31 -18.24
C PHE A 98 -11.47 7.75 -17.52
N ALA A 99 -12.04 6.83 -16.71
CA ALA A 99 -13.07 7.12 -15.73
C ALA A 99 -12.56 6.75 -14.33
N VAL A 100 -12.94 7.53 -13.33
CA VAL A 100 -12.63 7.29 -11.93
C VAL A 100 -13.92 7.12 -11.15
N ASN A 101 -14.02 6.03 -10.40
CA ASN A 101 -15.17 5.71 -9.57
C ASN A 101 -14.75 5.55 -8.11
N LEU A 102 -15.50 6.13 -7.19
CA LEU A 102 -15.35 5.90 -5.76
C LEU A 102 -15.81 4.48 -5.44
N ILE A 103 -14.92 3.66 -4.87
CA ILE A 103 -15.24 2.29 -4.44
C ILE A 103 -15.74 2.30 -3.00
N ASN A 104 -14.98 2.93 -2.09
CA ASN A 104 -15.30 2.92 -0.67
C ASN A 104 -14.73 4.15 0.04
N GLU A 105 -15.45 4.65 1.04
CA GLU A 105 -15.01 5.69 1.97
C GLU A 105 -14.61 5.07 3.32
N GLY A 106 -13.74 5.75 4.05
CA GLY A 106 -13.23 5.27 5.34
C GLY A 106 -12.18 4.17 5.23
N THR A 107 -11.65 3.92 4.03
CA THR A 107 -10.66 2.87 3.75
C THR A 107 -9.39 3.41 3.10
N GLY A 108 -9.01 4.63 3.46
CA GLY A 108 -7.81 5.29 2.97
C GLY A 108 -6.52 4.51 3.29
N LEU A 109 -5.42 4.96 2.74
CA LEU A 109 -4.10 4.35 2.91
C LEU A 109 -3.29 5.13 3.96
N ILE A 110 -2.66 4.41 4.90
CA ILE A 110 -1.89 5.05 5.98
C ILE A 110 -0.56 5.65 5.49
N GLY A 111 0.02 5.09 4.45
CA GLY A 111 1.29 5.56 3.88
C GLY A 111 1.49 5.05 2.45
N PRO A 112 2.35 5.71 1.64
CA PRO A 112 2.46 5.45 0.20
C PRO A 112 2.82 4.01 -0.18
N LYS A 113 3.49 3.30 0.71
CA LYS A 113 3.96 1.93 0.51
C LYS A 113 3.19 0.90 1.35
N ALA A 114 2.08 1.31 2.00
CA ALA A 114 1.31 0.43 2.88
C ALA A 114 0.34 -0.50 2.14
N VAL A 115 0.47 -0.63 0.84
CA VAL A 115 -0.32 -1.50 -0.04
C VAL A 115 0.58 -2.50 -0.75
N VAL A 116 0.10 -3.74 -0.86
CA VAL A 116 0.79 -4.82 -1.57
C VAL A 116 -0.21 -5.65 -2.36
N THR A 117 0.23 -6.13 -3.52
CA THR A 117 -0.55 -7.02 -4.38
C THR A 117 -0.01 -8.44 -4.24
N SER A 118 -0.87 -9.38 -3.84
CA SER A 118 -0.59 -10.81 -3.90
C SER A 118 -1.28 -11.44 -5.12
N ALA A 119 -1.08 -12.74 -5.31
CA ALA A 119 -1.75 -13.50 -6.37
C ALA A 119 -3.28 -13.51 -6.25
N GLN A 120 -3.82 -13.39 -5.03
CA GLN A 120 -5.24 -13.52 -4.73
C GLN A 120 -5.95 -12.17 -4.58
N ALA A 121 -5.31 -11.18 -3.95
CA ALA A 121 -5.93 -9.91 -3.60
C ALA A 121 -4.91 -8.79 -3.47
N ILE A 122 -5.40 -7.57 -3.39
CA ILE A 122 -4.63 -6.41 -2.97
C ILE A 122 -4.93 -6.17 -1.49
N TYR A 123 -3.89 -6.06 -0.68
CA TYR A 123 -3.99 -5.85 0.76
C TYR A 123 -3.39 -4.51 1.14
N TRP A 124 -4.01 -3.80 2.09
CA TRP A 124 -3.45 -2.54 2.59
C TRP A 124 -3.78 -2.28 4.05
N MET A 125 -2.95 -1.44 4.63
CA MET A 125 -3.14 -0.91 5.97
C MET A 125 -3.68 0.52 5.88
N SER A 126 -4.82 0.76 6.51
CA SER A 126 -5.34 2.11 6.75
C SER A 126 -4.90 2.63 8.11
N SER A 127 -5.33 3.84 8.47
CA SER A 127 -5.05 4.40 9.79
C SER A 127 -5.69 3.63 10.95
N THR A 128 -6.67 2.78 10.70
CA THR A 128 -7.44 2.09 11.76
C THR A 128 -7.64 0.60 11.54
N ASN A 129 -7.45 0.09 10.35
CA ASN A 129 -7.76 -1.30 10.02
C ASN A 129 -6.92 -1.81 8.86
N PHE A 130 -6.95 -3.12 8.67
CA PHE A 130 -6.45 -3.78 7.48
C PHE A 130 -7.60 -4.15 6.55
N TYR A 131 -7.36 -4.06 5.25
CA TYR A 131 -8.36 -4.33 4.23
C TYR A 131 -7.79 -5.20 3.10
N SER A 132 -8.67 -5.84 2.37
CA SER A 132 -8.38 -6.52 1.12
C SER A 132 -9.35 -6.12 0.01
N TYR A 133 -8.89 -6.27 -1.24
CA TYR A 133 -9.67 -6.02 -2.44
C TYR A 133 -9.53 -7.18 -3.42
N THR A 134 -10.68 -7.76 -3.75
CA THR A 134 -10.84 -8.83 -4.76
C THR A 134 -11.95 -8.50 -5.76
N GLY A 135 -12.17 -7.21 -6.05
CA GLY A 135 -13.34 -6.67 -6.75
C GLY A 135 -14.33 -5.99 -5.81
N SER A 136 -14.22 -6.22 -4.51
CA SER A 136 -14.91 -5.49 -3.45
C SER A 136 -13.98 -5.30 -2.26
N VAL A 137 -14.22 -4.24 -1.48
CA VAL A 137 -13.45 -3.96 -0.26
C VAL A 137 -13.98 -4.82 0.89
N GLN A 138 -13.08 -5.51 1.56
CA GLN A 138 -13.37 -6.28 2.76
C GLN A 138 -12.44 -5.87 3.90
N LYS A 139 -13.00 -5.65 5.07
CA LYS A 139 -12.21 -5.45 6.28
C LYS A 139 -11.69 -6.81 6.76
N LEU A 140 -10.39 -6.90 7.02
CA LEU A 140 -9.77 -8.10 7.57
C LEU A 140 -9.99 -8.14 9.09
N PRO A 141 -10.60 -9.22 9.63
CA PRO A 141 -10.61 -9.45 11.07
C PRO A 141 -9.17 -9.62 11.57
N CYS A 142 -8.75 -8.79 12.53
CA CYS A 142 -7.38 -8.82 13.03
C CYS A 142 -7.38 -9.10 14.54
N SER A 143 -6.85 -10.25 14.94
CA SER A 143 -6.75 -10.65 16.35
C SER A 143 -5.75 -9.79 17.14
N VAL A 144 -4.76 -9.22 16.46
CA VAL A 144 -3.72 -8.36 17.06
C VAL A 144 -3.97 -6.86 16.83
N HIS A 145 -5.19 -6.49 16.48
CA HIS A 145 -5.58 -5.12 16.13
C HIS A 145 -5.15 -4.08 17.17
N ASN A 146 -5.47 -4.32 18.42
CA ASN A 146 -5.17 -3.38 19.51
C ASN A 146 -3.66 -3.26 19.77
N TYR A 147 -2.91 -4.34 19.56
CA TYR A 147 -1.45 -4.32 19.65
C TYR A 147 -0.84 -3.41 18.59
N VAL A 148 -1.27 -3.53 17.34
CA VAL A 148 -0.72 -2.73 16.24
C VAL A 148 -1.17 -1.28 16.33
N PHE A 149 -2.48 -1.02 16.32
CA PHE A 149 -3.02 0.34 16.24
C PHE A 149 -2.95 1.11 17.56
N GLY A 150 -2.70 0.43 18.70
CA GLY A 150 -2.41 1.05 19.99
C GLY A 150 -0.94 1.45 20.17
N ASP A 151 -0.02 0.89 19.36
CA ASP A 151 1.43 1.14 19.45
C ASP A 151 2.02 1.82 18.22
N ILE A 152 1.27 2.09 17.17
CA ILE A 152 1.79 2.71 15.95
C ILE A 152 2.11 4.20 16.14
N ASN A 153 3.26 4.63 15.60
CA ASN A 153 3.62 6.06 15.50
C ASN A 153 3.03 6.67 14.23
N TYR A 154 1.91 7.38 14.35
CA TYR A 154 1.23 8.02 13.22
C TYR A 154 2.03 9.15 12.57
N GLU A 155 2.95 9.81 13.29
CA GLU A 155 3.83 10.83 12.72
C GLU A 155 4.83 10.23 11.73
N GLN A 156 5.14 8.94 11.88
CA GLN A 156 6.01 8.18 11.00
C GLN A 156 5.23 7.25 10.04
N SER A 157 3.93 7.44 9.89
CA SER A 157 3.05 6.58 9.07
C SER A 157 3.50 6.46 7.61
N PHE A 158 4.17 7.49 7.06
CA PHE A 158 4.72 7.47 5.71
C PHE A 158 5.84 6.43 5.50
N LYS A 159 6.43 5.90 6.60
CA LYS A 159 7.43 4.83 6.58
C LYS A 159 6.82 3.43 6.54
N VAL A 160 5.53 3.30 6.84
CA VAL A 160 4.85 2.01 6.77
C VAL A 160 4.99 1.44 5.38
N HIS A 161 5.48 0.21 5.29
CA HIS A 161 5.53 -0.47 4.01
C HIS A 161 5.07 -1.92 4.11
N ALA A 162 4.31 -2.33 3.11
CA ALA A 162 3.78 -3.67 2.98
C ALA A 162 4.76 -4.58 2.24
N PHE A 163 4.71 -5.88 2.53
CA PHE A 163 5.52 -6.90 1.88
C PHE A 163 4.75 -8.21 1.72
N THR A 164 5.27 -9.10 0.89
CA THR A 164 4.76 -10.46 0.69
C THR A 164 5.83 -11.48 1.01
N ILE A 165 5.38 -12.65 1.48
CA ILE A 165 6.14 -13.90 1.49
C ILE A 165 5.26 -14.91 0.75
N THR A 166 5.40 -14.93 -0.57
CA THR A 166 4.48 -15.65 -1.46
C THR A 166 4.47 -17.15 -1.19
N GLU A 167 5.61 -17.74 -0.87
CA GLU A 167 5.73 -19.18 -0.55
C GLU A 167 4.90 -19.59 0.67
N LYS A 168 4.72 -18.65 1.62
CA LYS A 168 3.99 -18.92 2.87
C LYS A 168 2.55 -18.42 2.86
N SER A 169 2.09 -17.87 1.73
CA SER A 169 0.76 -17.25 1.63
C SER A 169 0.57 -16.10 2.61
N GLU A 170 1.59 -15.26 2.77
CA GLU A 170 1.65 -14.21 3.76
C GLU A 170 1.80 -12.81 3.15
N VAL A 171 1.15 -11.86 3.81
CA VAL A 171 1.34 -10.42 3.59
C VAL A 171 1.61 -9.74 4.92
N GLY A 172 2.49 -8.77 4.92
CA GLY A 172 2.87 -8.11 6.16
C GLY A 172 3.09 -6.62 5.99
N TRP A 173 3.21 -5.92 7.13
CA TRP A 173 3.49 -4.50 7.21
C TRP A 173 4.56 -4.24 8.25
N PHE A 174 5.60 -3.54 7.83
CA PHE A 174 6.57 -2.95 8.73
C PHE A 174 6.09 -1.57 9.15
N TYR A 175 6.25 -1.23 10.43
CA TYR A 175 5.83 0.06 10.98
C TYR A 175 6.72 0.51 12.15
N CYS A 176 6.61 1.77 12.52
CA CYS A 176 7.28 2.32 13.69
C CYS A 176 6.37 2.21 14.92
N SER A 177 6.89 1.69 16.03
CA SER A 177 6.19 1.73 17.32
C SER A 177 6.05 3.17 17.83
N SER A 178 5.19 3.39 18.82
CA SER A 178 4.84 4.73 19.34
C SER A 178 6.04 5.55 19.83
N SER A 179 7.09 4.89 20.28
CA SER A 179 8.33 5.53 20.76
C SER A 179 9.45 5.57 19.72
N ALA A 180 9.27 4.92 18.56
CA ALA A 180 10.29 4.79 17.54
C ALA A 180 10.08 5.80 16.39
N THR A 181 11.18 6.29 15.85
CA THR A 181 11.19 7.10 14.62
C THR A 181 11.62 6.30 13.40
N GLU A 182 12.16 5.10 13.58
CA GLU A 182 12.51 4.15 12.55
C GLU A 182 11.69 2.87 12.70
N ILE A 183 11.59 2.10 11.63
CA ILE A 183 10.86 0.83 11.62
C ILE A 183 11.49 -0.14 12.62
N ASP A 184 10.68 -0.65 13.53
CA ASP A 184 11.10 -1.58 14.59
C ASP A 184 10.08 -2.72 14.85
N ARG A 185 8.94 -2.68 14.16
CA ARG A 185 7.84 -3.64 14.31
C ARG A 185 7.37 -4.18 12.98
N TYR A 186 6.84 -5.37 13.02
CA TYR A 186 6.07 -5.94 11.91
C TYR A 186 4.80 -6.64 12.38
N VAL A 187 3.86 -6.75 11.47
CA VAL A 187 2.66 -7.58 11.60
C VAL A 187 2.46 -8.33 10.30
N ILE A 188 2.11 -9.62 10.38
CA ILE A 188 1.92 -10.49 9.23
C ILE A 188 0.54 -11.14 9.32
N TYR A 189 -0.11 -11.25 8.17
CA TYR A 189 -1.34 -11.96 7.96
C TYR A 189 -1.12 -13.12 6.98
N ASN A 190 -1.33 -14.34 7.46
CA ASN A 190 -1.43 -15.51 6.60
C ASN A 190 -2.86 -15.57 6.06
N TYR A 191 -3.00 -15.38 4.74
CA TYR A 191 -4.32 -15.27 4.12
C TYR A 191 -4.94 -16.63 3.74
N GLU A 192 -4.21 -17.72 3.85
CA GLU A 192 -4.70 -19.09 3.68
C GLU A 192 -5.30 -19.61 4.99
N ASP A 193 -4.56 -19.45 6.09
CA ASP A 193 -4.98 -19.93 7.42
C ASP A 193 -5.80 -18.91 8.21
N ASN A 194 -5.87 -17.65 7.75
CA ASN A 194 -6.51 -16.53 8.45
C ASN A 194 -5.91 -16.26 9.85
N VAL A 195 -4.60 -16.35 9.96
CA VAL A 195 -3.86 -16.18 11.21
C VAL A 195 -3.02 -14.91 11.15
N TRP A 196 -2.95 -14.21 12.28
CA TRP A 196 -2.12 -13.03 12.47
C TRP A 196 -1.01 -13.30 13.46
N TYR A 197 0.18 -12.79 13.15
CA TYR A 197 1.30 -12.75 14.09
C TYR A 197 2.12 -11.47 13.92
N TYR A 198 2.93 -11.16 14.90
CA TYR A 198 3.67 -9.91 14.97
C TYR A 198 5.03 -10.13 15.62
N GLY A 199 5.90 -9.16 15.45
CA GLY A 199 7.23 -9.20 16.07
C GLY A 199 7.97 -7.89 15.94
N GLN A 200 9.24 -7.96 16.31
CA GLN A 200 10.19 -6.85 16.25
C GLN A 200 11.24 -7.18 15.21
N LEU A 201 11.36 -6.34 14.21
CA LEU A 201 12.38 -6.47 13.17
C LEU A 201 12.58 -5.12 12.47
N GLU A 202 13.83 -4.71 12.34
CA GLU A 202 14.20 -3.47 11.68
C GLU A 202 14.53 -3.74 10.22
N ARG A 203 13.60 -3.41 9.30
CA ARG A 203 13.78 -3.56 7.85
C ARG A 203 13.17 -2.38 7.12
N TYR A 204 13.91 -1.79 6.18
CA TYR A 204 13.50 -0.59 5.44
C TYR A 204 12.93 -0.88 4.06
N ALA A 205 13.30 -1.98 3.47
CA ALA A 205 12.78 -2.45 2.19
C ALA A 205 12.77 -3.98 2.17
N TRP A 206 11.86 -4.54 1.41
CA TRP A 206 11.66 -5.97 1.25
C TRP A 206 11.49 -6.34 -0.21
N LEU A 207 12.13 -7.41 -0.61
CA LEU A 207 11.93 -8.06 -1.91
C LEU A 207 11.59 -9.52 -1.65
N ASP A 208 10.43 -9.94 -2.11
CA ASP A 208 9.98 -11.33 -2.01
C ASP A 208 10.86 -12.26 -2.85
N SER A 209 10.89 -13.53 -2.49
CA SER A 209 11.53 -14.58 -3.28
C SER A 209 10.86 -14.66 -4.67
N GLY A 210 11.59 -14.36 -5.71
CA GLY A 210 11.10 -14.45 -7.07
C GLY A 210 11.97 -15.42 -7.87
N ILE A 211 13.18 -14.95 -8.23
CA ILE A 211 14.21 -15.75 -8.87
C ILE A 211 15.18 -16.33 -7.83
N GLU A 212 15.26 -15.66 -6.68
CA GLU A 212 16.13 -16.02 -5.57
C GLU A 212 15.43 -17.03 -4.65
N ASP A 213 16.22 -17.84 -3.94
CA ASP A 213 15.70 -18.89 -3.06
C ASP A 213 15.03 -18.32 -1.79
N TYR A 214 15.45 -17.13 -1.34
CA TYR A 214 14.98 -16.48 -0.13
C TYR A 214 14.59 -15.03 -0.35
N PRO A 215 13.61 -14.49 0.41
CA PRO A 215 13.32 -13.06 0.42
C PRO A 215 14.55 -12.27 0.90
N ARG A 216 14.66 -11.02 0.44
CA ARG A 216 15.75 -10.13 0.83
C ARG A 216 15.22 -8.83 1.42
N ALA A 217 15.89 -8.35 2.45
CA ALA A 217 15.53 -7.10 3.11
C ALA A 217 16.76 -6.25 3.43
N THR A 218 16.56 -4.94 3.51
CA THR A 218 17.66 -4.00 3.81
C THR A 218 17.55 -3.44 5.22
N TYR A 219 18.68 -3.33 5.89
CA TYR A 219 18.82 -2.61 7.16
C TYR A 219 20.23 -2.09 7.33
N ASN A 220 20.39 -0.88 7.83
CA ASN A 220 21.65 -0.26 8.19
C ASN A 220 22.77 -0.38 7.13
N GLY A 221 22.41 -0.25 5.85
CA GLY A 221 23.35 -0.34 4.73
C GLY A 221 23.72 -1.75 4.28
N TYR A 222 23.13 -2.77 4.88
CA TYR A 222 23.31 -4.19 4.52
C TYR A 222 22.07 -4.75 3.84
N LEU A 223 22.29 -5.81 3.06
CA LEU A 223 21.25 -6.65 2.47
C LEU A 223 21.27 -7.99 3.20
N PHE A 224 20.14 -8.36 3.78
CA PHE A 224 19.96 -9.61 4.51
C PHE A 224 19.09 -10.58 3.72
N GLU A 225 19.44 -11.84 3.69
CA GLU A 225 18.54 -12.92 3.33
C GLU A 225 17.61 -13.19 4.52
N GLN A 226 16.33 -13.35 4.23
CA GLN A 226 15.30 -13.58 5.23
C GLN A 226 14.75 -15.00 5.08
N GLU A 227 14.19 -15.55 6.14
CA GLU A 227 13.59 -16.88 6.15
C GLU A 227 14.62 -18.03 5.92
N ASP A 228 15.90 -17.74 6.06
CA ASP A 228 16.99 -18.74 6.00
C ASP A 228 17.50 -19.08 7.39
N GLY A 229 17.30 -20.36 7.81
CA GLY A 229 17.77 -20.90 9.07
C GLY A 229 17.00 -20.43 10.32
N PHE A 230 17.66 -20.50 11.49
CA PHE A 230 17.06 -20.26 12.81
C PHE A 230 17.80 -19.21 13.62
N ASN A 231 18.63 -18.41 12.98
CA ASN A 231 19.45 -17.38 13.61
C ASN A 231 19.09 -16.01 13.09
N ASP A 232 19.31 -14.98 13.92
CA ASP A 232 19.32 -13.59 13.52
C ASP A 232 20.78 -13.13 13.40
N ASP A 233 21.27 -12.96 12.18
CA ASP A 233 22.67 -12.60 11.85
C ASP A 233 23.72 -13.42 12.64
N GLY A 234 23.56 -14.75 12.64
CA GLY A 234 24.46 -15.67 13.33
C GLY A 234 24.23 -15.82 14.83
N SER A 235 23.31 -15.04 15.41
CA SER A 235 22.91 -15.13 16.82
C SER A 235 21.61 -15.91 16.96
N PRO A 236 21.40 -16.72 18.02
CA PRO A 236 20.14 -17.36 18.26
C PRO A 236 18.99 -16.35 18.36
N MET A 237 17.84 -16.65 17.73
CA MET A 237 16.63 -15.85 17.90
C MET A 237 16.21 -15.82 19.37
N THR A 238 15.84 -14.63 19.87
CA THR A 238 15.33 -14.43 21.22
C THR A 238 13.87 -13.98 21.18
N ASN A 239 13.16 -14.18 22.28
CA ASN A 239 11.75 -13.78 22.43
C ASN A 239 10.80 -14.44 21.41
N VAL A 240 11.09 -15.67 21.00
CA VAL A 240 10.18 -16.48 20.20
C VAL A 240 9.19 -17.17 21.14
N PHE A 241 7.91 -16.86 20.97
CA PHE A 241 6.86 -17.43 21.84
C PHE A 241 5.55 -17.65 21.07
N ILE A 242 4.74 -18.56 21.61
CA ILE A 242 3.36 -18.74 21.18
C ILE A 242 2.49 -18.40 22.39
N GLU A 243 1.55 -17.50 22.20
CA GLU A 243 0.60 -17.07 23.23
C GLU A 243 -0.81 -17.48 22.82
N SER A 244 -1.51 -18.21 23.71
CA SER A 244 -2.92 -18.50 23.52
C SER A 244 -3.77 -17.33 24.01
N SER A 245 -5.00 -17.20 23.48
CA SER A 245 -5.99 -16.32 24.13
C SER A 245 -6.27 -16.80 25.56
N ASP A 246 -6.64 -15.85 26.42
CA ASP A 246 -7.10 -16.16 27.77
C ASP A 246 -8.25 -17.17 27.71
N PHE A 247 -8.20 -18.18 28.56
CA PHE A 247 -9.28 -19.13 28.74
C PHE A 247 -9.74 -19.10 30.18
N GLU A 248 -11.04 -19.04 30.38
CA GLU A 248 -11.62 -19.18 31.71
C GLU A 248 -11.44 -20.62 32.18
N VAL A 249 -10.67 -20.77 33.26
CA VAL A 249 -10.73 -21.99 34.05
C VAL A 249 -11.98 -21.89 34.90
N GLY A 250 -13.06 -22.54 34.49
CA GLY A 250 -14.32 -22.51 35.21
C GLY A 250 -14.09 -22.78 36.70
N GLU A 251 -14.77 -21.99 37.56
CA GLU A 251 -14.80 -22.26 39.01
C GLU A 251 -15.31 -23.69 39.21
N GLY A 252 -14.41 -24.57 39.62
CA GLY A 252 -14.82 -25.93 40.03
C GLY A 252 -15.87 -25.82 41.10
N GLU A 253 -17.11 -26.22 40.83
CA GLU A 253 -18.11 -26.45 41.83
C GLU A 253 -17.54 -27.46 42.82
N GLN A 254 -17.40 -27.05 44.08
CA GLN A 254 -17.16 -27.93 45.22
C GLN A 254 -18.46 -28.58 45.66
#